data_7a13761db421cf38f606f23ee1ee5094
#
_entry.id   7a13761db421cf38f606f23ee1ee5094
#
_cell.length_a   1.000
_cell.length_b   1.000
_cell.length_c   1.000
_cell.angle_alpha   90.00
_cell.angle_beta   90.00
_cell.angle_gamma   90.00
#
_symmetry.space_group_name_H-M   'P 1'
#
loop_
_entity.id
_entity.type
_entity.pdbx_description
1 polymer ?
#
loop_
_entity_poly.entity_id
_entity_poly.type
_entity_poly.pdbx_seq_one_letter_code
_entity_poly.pdbx_strand_id
1 'polypeptide(L)' 'MIKKTFKIPDMSCTNCAMKLESLEDSLDGVKEINASYHKLEMVIVYEEAKLNDEQIIAAVKKKGYQAVLAG' A
#
# COMPACT_ATOMS: atom_id res chain seq x y z
N MET A 1 4.60 3.43 15.39
CA MET A 1 4.22 2.95 14.05
C MET A 1 2.93 2.18 14.10
N ILE A 2 2.13 2.27 13.04
CA ILE A 2 0.88 1.55 12.95
C ILE A 2 0.88 0.65 11.72
N LYS A 3 0.03 -0.35 11.75
CA LYS A 3 -0.12 -1.31 10.67
C LYS A 3 -1.55 -1.23 10.16
N LYS A 4 -1.71 -1.09 8.86
CA LYS A 4 -3.02 -1.04 8.22
C LYS A 4 -3.07 -1.94 7.01
N THR A 5 -4.26 -2.44 6.71
CA THR A 5 -4.51 -3.29 5.55
C THR A 5 -5.41 -2.54 4.58
N PHE A 6 -5.01 -2.52 3.32
CA PHE A 6 -5.79 -1.92 2.24
C PHE A 6 -6.18 -3.00 1.24
N LYS A 7 -7.39 -2.94 0.74
CA LYS A 7 -7.83 -3.80 -0.35
C LYS A 7 -7.47 -3.16 -1.67
N ILE A 8 -6.86 -3.93 -2.57
CA ILE A 8 -6.45 -3.47 -3.90
C ILE A 8 -7.09 -4.39 -4.92
N PRO A 9 -8.36 -4.17 -5.27
CA PRO A 9 -9.08 -5.08 -6.17
C PRO A 9 -8.47 -5.18 -7.56
N ASP A 10 -7.71 -4.19 -7.98
CA ASP A 10 -7.05 -4.18 -9.28
C ASP A 10 -5.74 -4.94 -9.30
N MET A 11 -5.25 -5.38 -8.16
CA MET A 11 -3.99 -6.10 -8.06
C MET A 11 -4.20 -7.56 -8.40
N SER A 12 -3.91 -7.93 -9.64
CA SER A 12 -4.21 -9.26 -10.12
C SER A 12 -2.98 -10.07 -10.55
N CYS A 13 -1.77 -9.54 -10.35
CA CYS A 13 -0.57 -10.24 -10.77
C CYS A 13 0.62 -9.92 -9.86
N THR A 14 1.66 -10.73 -9.97
CA THR A 14 2.88 -10.57 -9.17
C THR A 14 3.54 -9.21 -9.40
N ASN A 15 3.58 -8.75 -10.64
CA ASN A 15 4.18 -7.47 -10.98
C ASN A 15 3.45 -6.31 -10.29
N CYS A 16 2.14 -6.42 -10.18
CA CYS A 16 1.34 -5.40 -9.50
C CYS A 16 1.72 -5.32 -8.02
N ALA A 17 1.86 -6.47 -7.37
CA ALA A 17 2.28 -6.52 -5.98
C ALA A 17 3.67 -5.91 -5.81
N MET A 18 4.60 -6.21 -6.71
CA MET A 18 5.95 -5.65 -6.67
C MET A 18 5.94 -4.13 -6.84
N LYS A 19 5.11 -3.62 -7.72
CA LYS A 19 4.97 -2.17 -7.90
C LYS A 19 4.48 -1.48 -6.63
N LEU A 20 3.53 -2.10 -5.95
CA LEU A 20 3.01 -1.55 -4.70
C LEU A 20 4.06 -1.63 -3.59
N GLU A 21 4.80 -2.72 -3.52
CA GLU A 21 5.87 -2.85 -2.53
C GLU A 21 6.97 -1.82 -2.75
N SER A 22 7.18 -1.38 -3.98
CA SER A 22 8.17 -0.36 -4.27
C SER A 22 7.84 1.01 -3.67
N LEU A 23 6.60 1.22 -3.25
CA LEU A 23 6.20 2.44 -2.55
C LEU A 23 6.94 2.60 -1.22
N GLU A 24 7.45 1.50 -0.67
CA GLU A 24 8.26 1.54 0.53
C GLU A 24 9.44 2.49 0.40
N ASP A 25 10.05 2.52 -0.78
CA ASP A 25 11.17 3.41 -1.05
C ASP A 25 10.74 4.82 -1.44
N SER A 26 9.52 4.97 -1.92
CA SER A 26 9.01 6.24 -2.44
C SER A 26 8.32 7.09 -1.38
N LEU A 27 7.77 6.48 -0.36
CA LEU A 27 7.03 7.18 0.69
C LEU A 27 7.87 7.33 1.94
N ASP A 28 8.02 8.57 2.38
CA ASP A 28 8.71 8.85 3.63
C ASP A 28 7.82 8.44 4.80
N GLY A 29 8.42 7.75 5.76
CA GLY A 29 7.70 7.29 6.94
C GLY A 29 7.19 5.86 6.87
N VAL A 30 7.34 5.20 5.72
CA VAL A 30 6.96 3.80 5.57
C VAL A 30 8.09 2.91 6.07
N LYS A 31 7.75 1.95 6.92
CA LYS A 31 8.71 0.96 7.39
C LYS A 31 8.68 -0.30 6.53
N GLU A 32 7.48 -0.77 6.18
CA GLU A 32 7.32 -2.03 5.48
C GLU A 32 6.01 -2.04 4.70
N ILE A 33 6.03 -2.67 3.53
CA ILE A 33 4.84 -2.92 2.73
C ILE A 33 4.87 -4.37 2.29
N ASN A 34 3.76 -5.07 2.52
CA ASN A 34 3.55 -6.44 2.05
C ASN A 34 2.29 -6.47 1.20
N ALA A 35 2.43 -6.71 -0.08
CA ALA A 35 1.32 -6.82 -1.00
C ALA A 35 1.07 -8.29 -1.33
N SER A 36 -0.18 -8.71 -1.25
CA SER A 36 -0.57 -10.08 -1.57
C SER A 36 -1.58 -10.06 -2.72
N TYR A 37 -1.17 -10.52 -3.89
CA TYR A 37 -2.04 -10.58 -5.05
C TYR A 37 -3.06 -11.71 -4.95
N HIS A 38 -2.81 -12.70 -4.11
CA HIS A 38 -3.77 -13.78 -3.86
C HIS A 38 -4.98 -13.27 -3.08
N LYS A 39 -4.73 -12.37 -2.13
CA LYS A 39 -5.79 -11.82 -1.27
C LYS A 39 -6.28 -10.46 -1.73
N LEU A 40 -5.61 -9.88 -2.72
CA LEU A 40 -5.86 -8.53 -3.21
C LEU A 40 -5.76 -7.51 -2.07
N GLU A 41 -4.76 -7.70 -1.22
CA GLU A 41 -4.55 -6.86 -0.04
C GLU A 41 -3.12 -6.33 0.00
N MET A 42 -2.97 -5.17 0.61
CA MET A 42 -1.67 -4.59 0.89
C MET A 42 -1.61 -4.24 2.37
N VAL A 43 -0.65 -4.80 3.08
CA VAL A 43 -0.42 -4.47 4.49
C VAL A 43 0.75 -3.50 4.54
N ILE A 44 0.55 -2.37 5.20
CA ILE A 44 1.57 -1.33 5.30
C ILE A 44 1.81 -0.98 6.78
N VAL A 45 3.08 -0.91 7.15
CA VAL A 45 3.51 -0.43 8.46
C VAL A 45 4.20 0.90 8.26
N TYR A 46 3.72 1.94 8.92
CA TYR A 46 4.22 3.28 8.70
C TYR A 46 4.12 4.13 9.96
N GLU A 47 4.84 5.25 9.96
CA GLU A 47 4.82 6.21 11.04
C GLU A 47 3.66 7.20 10.82
N GLU A 48 2.65 7.12 11.65
CA GLU A 48 1.45 7.95 11.50
C GLU A 48 1.73 9.45 11.65
N ALA A 49 2.82 9.82 12.30
CA ALA A 49 3.22 11.21 12.43
C ALA A 49 3.75 11.79 11.11
N LYS A 50 4.19 10.94 10.19
CA LYS A 50 4.77 11.36 8.91
C LYS A 50 3.88 11.08 7.71
N LEU A 51 2.96 10.13 7.83
CA LEU A 51 2.16 9.63 6.72
C LEU A 51 0.75 9.37 7.20
N ASN A 52 -0.23 9.56 6.33
CA ASN A 52 -1.62 9.26 6.64
C ASN A 52 -2.24 8.40 5.54
N ASP A 53 -3.47 7.93 5.78
CA ASP A 53 -4.18 7.06 4.85
C ASP A 53 -4.35 7.69 3.48
N GLU A 54 -4.66 8.98 3.44
CA GLU A 54 -4.89 9.69 2.18
C GLU A 54 -3.63 9.70 1.32
N GLN A 55 -2.47 9.89 1.93
CA GLN A 55 -1.20 9.88 1.23
C GLN A 55 -0.90 8.49 0.66
N ILE A 56 -1.21 7.46 1.42
CA ILE A 56 -1.01 6.08 0.98
C ILE A 56 -1.93 5.78 -0.20
N ILE A 57 -3.20 6.14 -0.09
CA ILE A 57 -4.18 5.92 -1.16
C ILE A 57 -3.77 6.68 -2.42
N ALA A 58 -3.33 7.92 -2.25
CA ALA A 58 -2.87 8.73 -3.39
C ALA A 58 -1.66 8.11 -4.07
N ALA A 59 -0.73 7.55 -3.30
CA ALA A 59 0.46 6.91 -3.85
C ALA A 59 0.10 5.65 -4.64
N VAL A 60 -0.83 4.85 -4.12
CA VAL A 60 -1.33 3.66 -4.82
C VAL A 60 -2.01 4.07 -6.13
N LYS A 61 -2.80 5.13 -6.07
CA LYS A 61 -3.50 5.63 -7.25
C LYS A 61 -2.53 6.08 -8.34
N LYS A 62 -1.41 6.68 -7.96
CA LYS A 62 -0.38 7.08 -8.91
C LYS A 62 0.23 5.89 -9.64
N LYS A 63 0.22 4.72 -9.02
CA LYS A 63 0.70 3.48 -9.65
C LYS A 63 -0.34 2.86 -10.57
N GLY A 64 -1.54 3.41 -10.61
CA GLY A 64 -2.62 2.92 -11.47
C GLY A 64 -3.57 1.95 -10.78
N TYR A 65 -3.60 1.94 -9.47
CA TYR A 65 -4.46 1.04 -8.70
C TYR A 65 -5.36 1.83 -7.77
N GLN A 66 -6.38 1.15 -7.23
CA GLN A 66 -7.26 1.73 -6.23
C GLN A 66 -7.02 1.04 -4.91
N ALA A 67 -6.95 1.80 -3.84
CA ALA A 67 -6.80 1.28 -2.50
C ALA A 67 -8.02 1.63 -1.66
N VAL A 68 -8.54 0.64 -0.95
CA VAL A 68 -9.68 0.82 -0.05
C VAL A 68 -9.23 0.35 1.33
N LEU A 69 -9.41 1.20 2.32
CA LEU A 69 -9.04 0.85 3.69
C LEU A 69 -9.89 -0.32 4.18
N ALA A 70 -9.25 -1.40 4.59
CA ALA A 70 -9.94 -2.62 4.99
C ALA A 70 -9.93 -2.88 6.49
N GLY A 71 -9.19 -2.10 7.22
CA GLY A 71 -9.18 -2.34 8.66
C GLY A 71 -8.19 -1.54 9.44
#